data_2545310a0ea94023d96d784a753b4f61
#
_entry.id   2545310a0ea94023d96d784a753b4f61
#
_cell.length_a   1.000
_cell.length_b   1.000
_cell.length_c   1.000
_cell.angle_alpha   90.00
_cell.angle_beta   90.00
_cell.angle_gamma   90.00
#
_symmetry.space_group_name_H-M   'P 1'
#
loop_
_entity.id
_entity.type
_entity.pdbx_description
1 polymer ?
#
loop_
_entity_poly.entity_id
_entity_poly.type
_entity_poly.pdbx_seq_one_letter_code
_entity_poly.pdbx_strand_id
1 'polypeptide(L)'
;MAQPGFIRNFSAVSAIAANRLVVVSALEDFHVVAATDASAVFAGVTEQGTDNHLRVDVVMTHSAPVEFGGDIAAGDLIVADAEGKAIALDLADYVGETQIHVAGWAMETGDAGTIGDIFLAPQLIATIPSA
;
A
#
# COMPACT_ATOMS: atom_id res chain seq x y z
N MET A 1 7.58 -14.86 -7.97
CA MET A 1 7.57 -15.12 -6.52
C MET A 1 8.11 -13.91 -5.78
N ALA A 2 7.43 -13.48 -4.72
CA ALA A 2 7.87 -12.33 -3.94
C ALA A 2 9.16 -12.65 -3.18
N GLN A 3 9.99 -11.64 -3.05
CA GLN A 3 11.23 -11.74 -2.27
C GLN A 3 11.20 -10.65 -1.22
N PRO A 4 10.62 -10.93 -0.07
CA PRO A 4 10.52 -9.91 0.98
C PRO A 4 11.91 -9.60 1.55
N GLY A 5 12.08 -8.35 1.90
CA GLY A 5 13.29 -7.89 2.57
C GLY A 5 13.04 -7.72 4.05
N PHE A 6 12.97 -6.48 4.51
CA PHE A 6 12.77 -6.19 5.91
C PHE A 6 11.29 -6.36 6.30
N ILE A 7 11.06 -7.16 7.32
CA ILE A 7 9.73 -7.39 7.88
C ILE A 7 9.76 -6.92 9.33
N ARG A 8 8.79 -6.09 9.69
CA ARG A 8 8.68 -5.62 11.06
C ARG A 8 7.29 -5.89 11.62
N ASN A 9 7.24 -6.20 12.90
CA ASN A 9 5.99 -6.42 13.61
C ASN A 9 5.44 -5.09 14.13
N PHE A 10 4.17 -4.84 13.85
CA PHE A 10 3.45 -3.65 14.31
C PHE A 10 2.19 -4.08 15.04
N SER A 11 1.57 -3.14 15.76
CA SER A 11 0.23 -3.33 16.28
C SER A 11 -0.77 -2.81 15.25
N ALA A 12 -1.88 -3.50 15.09
CA ALA A 12 -2.95 -3.07 14.19
C ALA A 12 -3.98 -2.27 14.96
N VAL A 13 -4.36 -1.10 14.42
CA VAL A 13 -5.41 -0.26 15.02
C VAL A 13 -6.76 -0.94 14.88
N SER A 14 -6.98 -1.62 13.76
CA SER A 14 -8.21 -2.35 13.47
C SER A 14 -7.87 -3.61 12.68
N ALA A 15 -8.85 -4.45 12.40
CA ALA A 15 -8.63 -5.66 11.62
C ALA A 15 -8.08 -5.29 10.23
N ILE A 16 -7.10 -6.06 9.77
CA ILE A 16 -6.46 -5.87 8.46
C ILE A 16 -6.49 -7.20 7.72
N ALA A 17 -6.98 -7.19 6.49
CA ALA A 17 -6.98 -8.39 5.67
C ALA A 17 -5.58 -8.71 5.16
N ALA A 18 -5.39 -9.95 4.69
CA ALA A 18 -4.14 -10.35 4.07
C ALA A 18 -3.94 -9.63 2.74
N ASN A 19 -2.69 -9.45 2.33
CA ASN A 19 -2.31 -8.86 1.05
C ASN A 19 -2.85 -7.45 0.85
N ARG A 20 -2.72 -6.63 1.88
CA ARG A 20 -3.18 -5.24 1.85
C ARG A 20 -2.04 -4.27 2.09
N LEU A 21 -2.15 -3.12 1.46
CA LEU A 21 -1.28 -1.99 1.76
C LEU A 21 -1.70 -1.40 3.10
N VAL A 22 -0.71 -1.06 3.92
CA VAL A 22 -0.95 -0.44 5.22
C VAL A 22 -0.15 0.85 5.34
N VAL A 23 -0.68 1.76 6.12
CA VAL A 23 -0.05 3.05 6.40
C VAL A 23 0.25 3.18 7.88
N VAL A 24 1.20 4.04 8.20
CA VAL A 24 1.54 4.34 9.59
C VAL A 24 0.35 5.08 10.24
N SER A 25 -0.06 4.60 11.40
CA SER A 25 -1.10 5.29 12.16
C SER A 25 -0.50 6.50 12.87
N ALA A 26 -1.19 7.63 12.78
CA ALA A 26 -0.78 8.83 13.49
C ALA A 26 -1.27 8.86 14.95
N LEU A 27 -2.07 7.88 15.35
CA LEU A 27 -2.67 7.87 16.70
C LEU A 27 -1.72 7.32 17.76
N GLU A 28 -0.93 6.33 17.40
CA GLU A 28 -0.01 5.68 18.34
C GLU A 28 1.25 5.22 17.62
N ASP A 29 2.37 5.19 18.35
CA ASP A 29 3.64 4.72 17.81
C ASP A 29 3.57 3.23 17.49
N PHE A 30 4.25 2.81 16.42
CA PHE A 30 4.36 1.42 16.01
C PHE A 30 3.01 0.75 15.73
N HIS A 31 2.02 1.54 15.32
CA HIS A 31 0.73 1.04 14.89
C HIS A 31 0.53 1.29 13.41
N VAL A 32 -0.18 0.38 12.76
CA VAL A 32 -0.54 0.51 11.34
C VAL A 32 -2.05 0.31 11.18
N VAL A 33 -2.56 0.82 10.09
CA VAL A 33 -3.95 0.66 9.69
C VAL A 33 -3.99 0.42 8.18
N ALA A 34 -5.02 -0.27 7.71
CA ALA A 34 -5.16 -0.48 6.27
C ALA A 34 -5.21 0.84 5.54
N ALA A 35 -4.50 0.94 4.42
CA ALA A 35 -4.51 2.13 3.60
C ALA A 35 -5.88 2.31 2.96
N THR A 36 -6.30 3.57 2.78
CA THR A 36 -7.58 3.89 2.16
C THR A 36 -7.44 4.84 0.97
N ASP A 37 -6.27 5.40 0.79
CA ASP A 37 -5.98 6.34 -0.29
C ASP A 37 -4.46 6.57 -0.38
N ALA A 38 -4.04 7.64 -1.01
CA ALA A 38 -2.63 7.99 -1.20
C ALA A 38 -2.16 9.11 -0.28
N SER A 39 -2.91 9.44 0.78
CA SER A 39 -2.65 10.64 1.59
C SER A 39 -1.68 10.41 2.76
N ALA A 40 -1.31 9.18 3.05
CA ALA A 40 -0.46 8.86 4.20
C ALA A 40 0.75 8.04 3.79
N VAL A 41 1.74 7.98 4.67
CA VAL A 41 2.97 7.24 4.43
C VAL A 41 2.69 5.74 4.45
N PHE A 42 2.98 5.05 3.35
CA PHE A 42 2.85 3.60 3.30
C PHE A 42 3.95 2.95 4.15
N ALA A 43 3.54 2.05 5.04
CA ALA A 43 4.48 1.25 5.82
C ALA A 43 4.89 0.00 5.05
N GLY A 44 4.01 -0.58 4.28
CA GLY A 44 4.29 -1.77 3.50
C GLY A 44 3.04 -2.59 3.22
N VAL A 45 3.21 -3.91 3.18
CA VAL A 45 2.16 -4.86 2.82
C VAL A 45 2.04 -5.93 3.90
N THR A 46 0.82 -6.29 4.26
CA THR A 46 0.55 -7.45 5.12
C THR A 46 0.37 -8.68 4.24
N GLU A 47 1.24 -9.68 4.38
CA GLU A 47 1.01 -10.95 3.71
C GLU A 47 -0.07 -11.78 4.39
N GLN A 48 -0.20 -11.61 5.70
CA GLN A 48 -1.24 -12.27 6.49
C GLN A 48 -2.06 -11.22 7.22
N GLY A 49 -3.34 -11.49 7.36
CA GLY A 49 -4.24 -10.59 8.05
C GLY A 49 -4.13 -10.69 9.56
N THR A 50 -4.80 -9.80 10.24
CA THR A 50 -4.90 -9.81 11.70
C THR A 50 -6.25 -9.28 12.14
N ASP A 51 -6.64 -9.67 13.34
CA ASP A 51 -7.85 -9.14 13.98
C ASP A 51 -7.54 -7.79 14.64
N ASN A 52 -8.60 -7.13 15.08
CA ASN A 52 -8.52 -5.82 15.71
C ASN A 52 -7.57 -5.83 16.91
N HIS A 53 -6.67 -4.82 16.96
CA HIS A 53 -5.71 -4.60 18.05
C HIS A 53 -4.66 -5.70 18.26
N LEU A 54 -4.54 -6.62 17.31
CA LEU A 54 -3.51 -7.66 17.39
C LEU A 54 -2.26 -7.23 16.64
N ARG A 55 -1.22 -8.04 16.78
CA ARG A 55 0.05 -7.78 16.09
C ARG A 55 -0.02 -8.26 14.65
N VAL A 56 0.71 -7.59 13.79
CA VAL A 56 0.77 -7.93 12.37
C VAL A 56 2.19 -7.71 11.84
N ASP A 57 2.65 -8.61 10.98
CA ASP A 57 3.92 -8.45 10.29
C ASP A 57 3.71 -7.68 9.01
N VAL A 58 4.54 -6.67 8.79
CA VAL A 58 4.49 -5.81 7.61
C VAL A 58 5.78 -5.96 6.83
N VAL A 59 5.67 -6.36 5.57
CA VAL A 59 6.81 -6.40 4.65
C VAL A 59 7.07 -4.97 4.20
N MET A 60 8.23 -4.43 4.51
CA MET A 60 8.54 -3.02 4.32
C MET A 60 9.45 -2.73 3.14
N THR A 61 10.24 -3.70 2.69
CA THR A 61 11.19 -3.51 1.58
C THR A 61 11.17 -4.68 0.62
N HIS A 62 11.83 -4.50 -0.52
CA HIS A 62 11.95 -5.47 -1.61
C HIS A 62 10.61 -5.67 -2.30
N SER A 63 10.04 -6.86 -2.25
CA SER A 63 8.78 -7.09 -2.94
C SER A 63 7.80 -7.86 -2.06
N ALA A 64 6.52 -7.68 -2.32
CA ALA A 64 5.46 -8.34 -1.56
C ALA A 64 4.23 -8.56 -2.44
N PRO A 65 3.47 -9.63 -2.18
CA PRO A 65 2.22 -9.87 -2.89
C PRO A 65 1.11 -9.03 -2.29
N VAL A 66 0.39 -8.31 -3.15
CA VAL A 66 -0.74 -7.48 -2.74
C VAL A 66 -1.92 -7.78 -3.66
N GLU A 67 -3.13 -7.69 -3.13
CA GLU A 67 -4.31 -7.86 -3.96
C GLU A 67 -4.54 -6.60 -4.78
N PHE A 68 -4.72 -6.76 -6.11
CA PHE A 68 -5.02 -5.67 -7.01
C PHE A 68 -6.50 -5.31 -6.92
N GLY A 69 -6.80 -4.03 -6.83
CA GLY A 69 -8.16 -3.51 -6.80
C GLY A 69 -8.67 -3.04 -8.14
N GLY A 70 -7.83 -3.08 -9.18
CA GLY A 70 -8.17 -2.68 -10.53
C GLY A 70 -7.12 -3.18 -11.51
N ASP A 71 -7.20 -2.74 -12.75
CA ASP A 71 -6.23 -3.14 -13.77
C ASP A 71 -4.90 -2.44 -13.52
N ILE A 72 -3.83 -3.22 -13.52
CA ILE A 72 -2.47 -2.74 -13.27
C ILE A 72 -1.56 -3.34 -14.34
N ALA A 73 -0.70 -2.50 -14.91
CA ALA A 73 0.35 -2.94 -15.81
C ALA A 73 1.69 -2.90 -15.10
N ALA A 74 2.59 -3.80 -15.47
CA ALA A 74 3.95 -3.80 -14.91
C ALA A 74 4.59 -2.43 -15.09
N GLY A 75 5.19 -1.90 -14.03
CA GLY A 75 5.79 -0.58 -14.01
C GLY A 75 4.88 0.55 -13.53
N ASP A 76 3.59 0.29 -13.38
CA ASP A 76 2.67 1.32 -12.85
C ASP A 76 3.02 1.68 -11.41
N LEU A 77 2.97 2.96 -11.09
CA LEU A 77 3.08 3.40 -9.71
C LEU A 77 1.83 2.98 -8.93
N ILE A 78 2.01 2.54 -7.71
CA ILE A 78 0.96 1.89 -6.93
C ILE A 78 0.52 2.77 -5.78
N VAL A 79 -0.78 2.94 -5.66
CA VAL A 79 -1.44 3.56 -4.51
C VAL A 79 -2.53 2.62 -4.00
N ALA A 80 -3.19 2.99 -2.93
CA ALA A 80 -4.24 2.15 -2.34
C ALA A 80 -5.62 2.64 -2.75
N ASP A 81 -6.54 1.69 -2.88
CA ASP A 81 -7.96 2.01 -2.95
C ASP A 81 -8.56 2.08 -1.54
N ALA A 82 -9.88 2.23 -1.43
CA ALA A 82 -10.55 2.40 -0.14
C ALA A 82 -10.43 1.16 0.77
N GLU A 83 -10.01 0.03 0.24
CA GLU A 83 -9.90 -1.24 0.98
C GLU A 83 -8.46 -1.68 1.18
N GLY A 84 -7.48 -0.85 0.84
CA GLY A 84 -6.07 -1.19 0.96
C GLY A 84 -5.54 -2.08 -0.16
N LYS A 85 -6.32 -2.30 -1.20
CA LYS A 85 -5.86 -3.03 -2.38
C LYS A 85 -5.05 -2.10 -3.28
N ALA A 86 -4.15 -2.66 -4.06
CA ALA A 86 -3.31 -1.88 -4.94
C ALA A 86 -4.06 -1.44 -6.19
N ILE A 87 -3.91 -0.18 -6.54
CA ILE A 87 -4.40 0.36 -7.82
C ILE A 87 -3.31 1.18 -8.47
N ALA A 88 -3.38 1.31 -9.78
CA ALA A 88 -2.45 2.16 -10.51
C ALA A 88 -2.74 3.62 -10.22
N LEU A 89 -1.69 4.40 -10.03
CA LEU A 89 -1.83 5.84 -9.82
C LEU A 89 -2.34 6.50 -11.09
N ASP A 90 -3.44 7.22 -10.98
CA ASP A 90 -3.94 8.10 -12.03
C ASP A 90 -3.93 9.52 -11.49
N LEU A 91 -3.06 10.35 -12.02
CA LEU A 91 -2.89 11.72 -11.54
C LEU A 91 -4.17 12.55 -11.67
N ALA A 92 -5.03 12.20 -12.60
CA ALA A 92 -6.30 12.91 -12.79
C ALA A 92 -7.22 12.80 -11.56
N ASP A 93 -7.06 11.74 -10.76
CA ASP A 93 -7.86 11.54 -9.55
C ASP A 93 -7.44 12.44 -8.39
N TYR A 94 -6.30 13.12 -8.52
CA TYR A 94 -5.70 13.88 -7.41
C TYR A 94 -5.56 15.36 -7.69
N VAL A 95 -6.35 15.90 -8.59
CA VAL A 95 -6.33 17.33 -8.92
C VAL A 95 -6.63 18.12 -7.65
N GLY A 96 -5.74 19.03 -7.30
CA GLY A 96 -5.87 19.83 -6.09
C GLY A 96 -5.28 19.21 -4.85
N GLU A 97 -4.84 17.98 -4.91
CA GLU A 97 -4.15 17.34 -3.78
C GLU A 97 -2.77 17.94 -3.58
N THR A 98 -2.38 18.12 -2.34
CA THR A 98 -1.09 18.71 -2.03
C THR A 98 0.02 17.69 -1.88
N GLN A 99 -0.33 16.44 -1.54
CA GLN A 99 0.65 15.37 -1.36
C GLN A 99 0.07 14.05 -1.83
N ILE A 100 0.88 13.29 -2.55
CA ILE A 100 0.54 11.94 -2.97
C ILE A 100 1.68 11.02 -2.58
N HIS A 101 1.37 9.99 -1.80
CA HIS A 101 2.33 8.96 -1.43
C HIS A 101 2.09 7.74 -2.31
N VAL A 102 3.18 7.14 -2.80
CA VAL A 102 3.10 5.87 -3.53
C VAL A 102 3.75 4.78 -2.71
N ALA A 103 3.29 3.53 -2.91
CA ALA A 103 3.85 2.38 -2.21
C ALA A 103 5.05 1.81 -2.95
N GLY A 104 5.13 2.02 -4.25
CA GLY A 104 6.17 1.48 -5.11
C GLY A 104 5.63 1.31 -6.52
N TRP A 105 6.05 0.25 -7.21
CA TRP A 105 5.60 0.02 -8.58
C TRP A 105 5.32 -1.47 -8.81
N ALA A 106 4.44 -1.75 -9.76
CA ALA A 106 4.02 -3.12 -10.06
C ALA A 106 5.12 -3.86 -10.79
N MET A 107 5.38 -5.10 -10.37
CA MET A 107 6.34 -5.97 -11.02
C MET A 107 5.69 -6.87 -12.07
N GLU A 108 4.36 -6.96 -12.06
CA GLU A 108 3.63 -7.79 -13.00
C GLU A 108 2.29 -7.16 -13.34
N THR A 109 1.72 -7.59 -14.44
CA THR A 109 0.42 -7.12 -14.93
C THR A 109 -0.68 -8.01 -14.36
N GLY A 110 -1.81 -7.41 -14.01
CA GLY A 110 -2.97 -8.16 -13.56
C GLY A 110 -4.21 -7.29 -13.50
N ASP A 111 -5.34 -7.92 -13.27
CA ASP A 111 -6.62 -7.23 -13.13
C ASP A 111 -7.13 -7.35 -11.68
N ALA A 112 -8.29 -6.77 -11.42
CA ALA A 112 -8.87 -6.77 -10.08
C ALA A 112 -9.02 -8.18 -9.54
N GLY A 113 -8.59 -8.40 -8.31
CA GLY A 113 -8.61 -9.71 -7.65
C GLY A 113 -7.33 -10.51 -7.78
N THR A 114 -6.42 -10.12 -8.66
CA THR A 114 -5.12 -10.77 -8.79
C THR A 114 -4.27 -10.45 -7.55
N ILE A 115 -3.56 -11.46 -7.04
CA ILE A 115 -2.53 -11.26 -6.01
C ILE A 115 -1.20 -11.18 -6.76
N GLY A 116 -0.69 -9.97 -6.92
CA GLY A 116 0.52 -9.73 -7.71
C GLY A 116 1.60 -9.05 -6.92
N ASP A 117 2.84 -9.20 -7.36
CA ASP A 117 3.99 -8.64 -6.66
C ASP A 117 4.18 -7.17 -7.03
N ILE A 118 4.46 -6.36 -6.02
CA ILE A 118 4.93 -4.99 -6.21
C ILE A 118 6.30 -4.85 -5.59
N PHE A 119 7.10 -3.94 -6.14
CA PHE A 119 8.37 -3.54 -5.54
C PHE A 119 8.09 -2.41 -4.56
N LEU A 120 8.47 -2.61 -3.30
CA LEU A 120 8.20 -1.64 -2.24
C LEU A 120 9.23 -0.52 -2.28
N ALA A 121 8.76 0.68 -2.58
CA ALA A 121 9.57 1.89 -2.60
C ALA A 121 8.68 3.07 -2.18
N PRO A 122 8.22 3.06 -0.91
CA PRO A 122 7.32 4.12 -0.43
C PRO A 122 7.97 5.47 -0.54
N GLN A 123 7.28 6.43 -1.15
CA GLN A 123 7.80 7.78 -1.29
C GLN A 123 6.69 8.78 -1.52
N LEU A 124 6.97 10.00 -1.16
CA LEU A 124 6.14 11.13 -1.52
C LEU A 124 6.52 11.57 -2.93
N ILE A 125 5.55 11.63 -3.82
CA ILE A 125 5.78 12.20 -5.13
C ILE A 125 5.30 13.65 -5.18
N ALA A 126 5.59 14.34 -6.26
CA ALA A 126 5.39 15.78 -6.34
C ALA A 126 3.96 16.21 -6.06
N THR A 127 3.82 17.42 -5.55
CA THR A 127 2.54 18.10 -5.41
C THR A 127 1.90 18.29 -6.78
N ILE A 128 0.61 18.00 -6.88
CA ILE A 128 -0.15 18.25 -8.10
C ILE A 128 -0.75 19.65 -7.99
N PRO A 129 -0.42 20.55 -8.93
CA PRO A 129 -0.99 21.88 -8.89
C PRO A 129 -2.48 21.85 -9.20
N SER A 130 -3.20 22.78 -8.62
CA SER A 130 -4.60 23.00 -9.00
C SER A 130 -4.67 23.48 -10.43
N ALA A 131 -5.63 22.94 -11.16
CA ALA A 131 -5.84 23.33 -12.55
C ALA A 131 -6.39 24.74 -12.64
#